data_4a0f6c34d83e640e868d2992fb693030
#
_entry.id   4a0f6c34d83e640e868d2992fb693030
#
_cell.length_a   1.000
_cell.length_b   1.000
_cell.length_c   1.000
_cell.angle_alpha   90.00
_cell.angle_beta   90.00
_cell.angle_gamma   90.00
#
_symmetry.space_group_name_H-M   'P 1'
#
loop_
_entity.id
_entity.type
_entity.pdbx_description
1 polymer ?
#
loop_
_entity_poly.entity_id
_entity_poly.type
_entity_poly.pdbx_seq_one_letter_code
_entity_poly.pdbx_strand_id
1 'polypeptide(L)'
;MSEPPLVPGPIYGLRTWGVAGEPGEERLTGPQLGAPWPPGGAMLEATCDVRPLHEPPGADCDCGLHAFHPRRASARRVCGMRGQVPGILEAAGAVEVHPDGFRAARGRPAALVLLPRGNAPLLERLAAAYDAELLRLDGPGALLEHCRTHGLGLSEPVVAELVGHERMREGRAERRRLVRRFAAGWAVFLVLVAGYVVVANPHTQHGKVLHGRTGEVRVP
;
A
#
# COMPACT_ATOMS: atom_id res chain seq x y z
N MET A 1 -34.27 5.78 -4.66
CA MET A 1 -32.84 6.06 -4.36
C MET A 1 -32.77 6.06 -2.83
N SER A 2 -32.08 5.07 -2.25
CA SER A 2 -31.89 5.01 -0.79
C SER A 2 -30.86 6.07 -0.42
N GLU A 3 -31.18 6.87 0.59
CA GLU A 3 -30.25 7.84 1.17
C GLU A 3 -29.01 7.08 1.69
N PRO A 4 -27.78 7.52 1.38
CA PRO A 4 -26.58 6.83 1.84
C PRO A 4 -26.55 6.83 3.37
N PRO A 5 -26.15 5.72 4.00
CA PRO A 5 -26.11 5.65 5.46
C PRO A 5 -25.15 6.68 6.02
N LEU A 6 -25.61 7.51 6.94
CA LEU A 6 -24.79 8.46 7.66
C LEU A 6 -23.96 7.71 8.72
N VAL A 7 -22.66 7.70 8.56
CA VAL A 7 -21.74 7.22 9.60
C VAL A 7 -21.43 8.41 10.52
N PRO A 8 -21.84 8.38 11.80
CA PRO A 8 -21.56 9.46 12.71
C PRO A 8 -20.07 9.51 13.06
N GLY A 9 -19.43 10.63 12.77
CA GLY A 9 -18.02 10.88 13.10
C GLY A 9 -17.05 10.61 11.95
N PRO A 10 -15.77 10.90 12.17
CA PRO A 10 -14.73 10.69 11.16
C PRO A 10 -14.45 9.20 10.94
N ILE A 11 -14.12 8.85 9.70
CA ILE A 11 -13.68 7.51 9.34
C ILE A 11 -12.16 7.52 9.19
N TYR A 12 -11.49 6.55 9.81
CA TYR A 12 -10.04 6.42 9.74
C TYR A 12 -9.63 5.27 8.81
N GLY A 13 -8.52 5.47 8.09
CA GLY A 13 -7.95 4.44 7.22
C GLY A 13 -6.45 4.59 7.02
N LEU A 14 -5.80 3.51 6.61
CA LEU A 14 -4.37 3.51 6.33
C LEU A 14 -4.09 4.14 4.97
N ARG A 15 -3.10 5.03 4.92
CA ARG A 15 -2.69 5.70 3.69
C ARG A 15 -1.17 5.90 3.68
N THR A 16 -0.63 6.19 2.50
CA THR A 16 0.73 6.70 2.34
C THR A 16 0.71 8.05 1.63
N TRP A 17 1.74 8.85 1.90
CA TRP A 17 1.98 10.14 1.26
C TRP A 17 3.37 10.17 0.63
N GLY A 18 3.49 10.83 -0.51
CA GLY A 18 4.76 11.31 -1.00
C GLY A 18 5.24 12.51 -0.18
N VAL A 19 6.51 12.85 -0.33
CA VAL A 19 7.10 14.07 0.22
C VAL A 19 7.75 14.83 -0.92
N ALA A 20 7.44 16.12 -1.04
CA ALA A 20 8.04 17.02 -2.01
C ALA A 20 8.44 18.34 -1.34
N GLY A 21 9.35 19.08 -1.96
CA GLY A 21 9.92 20.34 -1.45
C GLY A 21 11.37 20.21 -1.06
N GLU A 22 12.00 21.36 -0.83
CA GLU A 22 13.37 21.45 -0.35
C GLU A 22 13.47 21.13 1.15
N PRO A 23 14.65 20.74 1.65
CA PRO A 23 14.87 20.50 3.06
C PRO A 23 14.44 21.69 3.95
N GLY A 24 13.50 21.45 4.86
CA GLY A 24 12.90 22.46 5.73
C GLY A 24 11.57 23.04 5.24
N GLU A 25 11.23 22.82 3.97
CA GLU A 25 9.96 23.24 3.34
C GLU A 25 9.16 22.03 2.81
N GLU A 26 9.45 20.86 3.31
CA GLU A 26 8.83 19.62 2.84
C GLU A 26 7.32 19.64 3.06
N ARG A 27 6.58 19.09 2.09
CA ARG A 27 5.12 18.95 2.10
C ARG A 27 4.70 17.53 1.79
N LEU A 28 3.63 17.08 2.45
CA LEU A 28 2.96 15.85 2.08
C LEU A 28 2.22 16.04 0.74
N THR A 29 2.34 15.05 -0.15
CA THR A 29 1.65 15.03 -1.43
C THR A 29 0.84 13.75 -1.58
N GLY A 30 0.01 13.67 -2.61
CA GLY A 30 -0.57 12.39 -3.02
C GLY A 30 0.53 11.38 -3.36
N PRO A 31 0.25 10.06 -3.32
CA PRO A 31 1.25 9.03 -3.58
C PRO A 31 1.82 9.07 -5.02
N GLN A 32 1.20 9.80 -5.92
CA GLN A 32 1.61 10.00 -7.32
C GLN A 32 2.03 11.46 -7.60
N LEU A 33 2.65 12.14 -6.63
CA LEU A 33 3.10 13.54 -6.77
C LEU A 33 1.98 14.52 -7.19
N GLY A 34 0.80 14.35 -6.59
CA GLY A 34 -0.31 15.30 -6.73
C GLY A 34 -0.06 16.61 -5.97
N ALA A 35 -1.07 17.46 -5.95
CA ALA A 35 -1.04 18.71 -5.19
C ALA A 35 -0.65 18.47 -3.73
N PRO A 36 0.10 19.41 -3.11
CA PRO A 36 0.47 19.32 -1.72
C PRO A 36 -0.77 19.38 -0.82
N TRP A 37 -0.74 18.63 0.27
CA TRP A 37 -1.77 18.65 1.30
C TRP A 37 -1.69 19.97 2.08
N PRO A 38 -2.83 20.53 2.53
CA PRO A 38 -2.83 21.72 3.35
C PRO A 38 -2.25 21.42 4.74
N PRO A 39 -1.34 22.27 5.28
CA PRO A 39 -0.79 22.10 6.62
C PRO A 39 -1.77 22.55 7.72
N GLY A 40 -1.33 22.45 8.99
CA GLY A 40 -2.08 22.96 10.14
C GLY A 40 -3.36 22.18 10.45
N GLY A 41 -3.41 20.90 10.16
CA GLY A 41 -4.58 20.07 10.44
C GLY A 41 -5.80 20.32 9.53
N ALA A 42 -5.65 21.15 8.49
CA ALA A 42 -6.71 21.47 7.56
C ALA A 42 -7.08 20.25 6.70
N MET A 43 -8.38 20.10 6.40
CA MET A 43 -8.86 19.06 5.51
C MET A 43 -8.55 19.41 4.06
N LEU A 44 -7.94 18.46 3.33
CA LEU A 44 -7.87 18.50 1.87
C LEU A 44 -9.24 18.12 1.30
N GLU A 45 -9.76 18.89 0.39
CA GLU A 45 -10.94 18.55 -0.40
C GLU A 45 -10.50 17.79 -1.66
N ALA A 46 -11.17 16.66 -1.91
CA ALA A 46 -10.94 15.90 -3.13
C ALA A 46 -11.47 16.66 -4.34
N THR A 47 -10.72 16.63 -5.43
CA THR A 47 -11.14 17.13 -6.73
C THR A 47 -11.17 15.99 -7.75
N CYS A 48 -11.92 16.17 -8.82
CA CYS A 48 -11.93 15.22 -9.93
C CYS A 48 -11.38 15.89 -11.19
N ASP A 49 -10.20 15.45 -11.61
CA ASP A 49 -9.55 15.98 -12.82
C ASP A 49 -10.19 15.45 -14.12
N VAL A 50 -10.90 14.31 -14.04
CA VAL A 50 -11.53 13.67 -15.19
C VAL A 50 -12.92 14.24 -15.48
N ARG A 51 -13.68 14.55 -14.42
CA ARG A 51 -15.05 15.07 -14.50
C ARG A 51 -15.24 16.19 -13.47
N PRO A 52 -14.82 17.43 -13.79
CA PRO A 52 -14.78 18.52 -12.80
C PRO A 52 -16.17 18.99 -12.31
N LEU A 53 -17.25 18.51 -12.89
CA LEU A 53 -18.63 18.93 -12.58
C LEU A 53 -19.34 18.00 -11.57
N HIS A 54 -18.67 17.01 -11.00
CA HIS A 54 -19.26 16.19 -9.94
C HIS A 54 -18.46 16.27 -8.63
N GLU A 55 -19.18 16.06 -7.52
CA GLU A 55 -18.58 16.02 -6.20
C GLU A 55 -17.93 14.63 -5.94
N PRO A 56 -16.64 14.59 -5.52
CA PRO A 56 -16.00 13.35 -5.10
C PRO A 56 -16.57 12.85 -3.75
N PRO A 57 -16.59 11.51 -3.55
CA PRO A 57 -16.38 10.45 -4.51
C PRO A 57 -17.61 10.26 -5.41
N GLY A 58 -17.41 10.22 -6.74
CA GLY A 58 -18.51 9.96 -7.67
C GLY A 58 -18.70 8.44 -7.87
N ALA A 59 -19.96 7.98 -7.94
CA ALA A 59 -20.29 6.55 -8.06
C ALA A 59 -19.67 5.87 -9.31
N ASP A 60 -19.56 6.63 -10.43
CA ASP A 60 -19.01 6.13 -11.70
C ASP A 60 -17.61 6.68 -11.99
N CYS A 61 -16.85 7.02 -10.97
CA CYS A 61 -15.53 7.63 -11.09
C CYS A 61 -14.64 7.16 -9.94
N ASP A 62 -13.34 6.99 -10.20
CA ASP A 62 -12.35 6.62 -9.18
C ASP A 62 -11.79 7.81 -8.38
N CYS A 63 -12.45 8.97 -8.43
CA CYS A 63 -12.03 10.16 -7.71
C CYS A 63 -12.30 10.04 -6.19
N GLY A 64 -11.64 10.91 -5.42
CA GLY A 64 -11.73 10.94 -3.96
C GLY A 64 -10.39 10.66 -3.26
N LEU A 65 -10.36 10.88 -1.97
CA LEU A 65 -9.21 10.57 -1.13
C LEU A 65 -9.27 9.11 -0.70
N HIS A 66 -8.35 8.30 -1.23
CA HIS A 66 -8.32 6.85 -0.98
C HIS A 66 -7.61 6.52 0.34
N ALA A 67 -8.18 5.59 1.10
CA ALA A 67 -7.53 4.94 2.23
C ALA A 67 -7.94 3.47 2.34
N PHE A 68 -7.08 2.66 2.96
CA PHE A 68 -7.33 1.24 3.17
C PHE A 68 -7.93 0.99 4.55
N HIS A 69 -8.81 0.01 4.67
CA HIS A 69 -9.22 -0.49 5.99
C HIS A 69 -8.00 -1.05 6.74
N PRO A 70 -7.90 -0.83 8.07
CA PRO A 70 -6.82 -1.36 8.90
C PRO A 70 -6.86 -2.89 8.96
N ARG A 71 -6.21 -3.55 8.00
CA ARG A 71 -6.06 -5.00 7.91
C ARG A 71 -4.60 -5.37 7.74
N ARG A 72 -4.26 -6.63 8.04
CA ARG A 72 -2.88 -7.13 7.95
C ARG A 72 -2.23 -6.88 6.57
N ALA A 73 -3.00 -7.09 5.48
CA ALA A 73 -2.51 -6.86 4.13
C ALA A 73 -2.25 -5.37 3.86
N SER A 74 -3.16 -4.50 4.29
CA SER A 74 -3.07 -3.04 4.12
C SER A 74 -1.92 -2.46 4.95
N ALA A 75 -1.78 -2.86 6.21
CA ALA A 75 -0.67 -2.42 7.05
C ALA A 75 0.69 -2.82 6.46
N ARG A 76 0.83 -4.06 5.95
CA ARG A 76 2.04 -4.49 5.24
C ARG A 76 2.29 -3.68 3.99
N ARG A 77 1.24 -3.37 3.22
CA ARG A 77 1.34 -2.58 2.00
C ARG A 77 1.85 -1.17 2.31
N VAL A 78 1.20 -0.43 3.21
CA VAL A 78 1.57 0.96 3.51
C VAL A 78 2.95 1.07 4.16
N CYS A 79 3.30 0.17 5.08
CA CYS A 79 4.64 0.15 5.69
C CYS A 79 5.75 -0.32 4.73
N GLY A 80 5.41 -1.02 3.65
CA GLY A 80 6.36 -1.53 2.67
C GLY A 80 6.62 -0.61 1.49
N MET A 81 5.88 0.49 1.34
CA MET A 81 6.05 1.43 0.22
C MET A 81 7.28 2.32 0.43
N ARG A 82 8.35 2.02 -0.31
CA ARG A 82 9.60 2.78 -0.22
C ARG A 82 9.43 4.22 -0.74
N GLY A 83 10.05 5.17 -0.07
CA GLY A 83 10.01 6.59 -0.45
C GLY A 83 8.68 7.28 -0.12
N GLN A 84 7.77 6.59 0.58
CA GLN A 84 6.52 7.17 1.03
C GLN A 84 6.42 7.14 2.56
N VAL A 85 5.66 8.06 3.10
CA VAL A 85 5.35 8.18 4.53
C VAL A 85 4.06 7.42 4.81
N PRO A 86 4.11 6.31 5.56
CA PRO A 86 2.90 5.61 5.99
C PRO A 86 2.20 6.39 7.11
N GLY A 87 0.88 6.22 7.22
CA GLY A 87 0.13 6.82 8.31
C GLY A 87 -1.36 6.53 8.27
N ILE A 88 -2.11 7.34 9.01
CA ILE A 88 -3.56 7.22 9.19
C ILE A 88 -4.22 8.49 8.65
N LEU A 89 -5.13 8.30 7.72
CA LEU A 89 -6.01 9.34 7.20
C LEU A 89 -7.26 9.43 8.07
N GLU A 90 -7.61 10.63 8.48
CA GLU A 90 -8.94 11.00 8.96
C GLU A 90 -9.75 11.50 7.77
N ALA A 91 -10.91 10.88 7.52
CA ALA A 91 -11.78 11.17 6.41
C ALA A 91 -13.12 11.71 6.88
N ALA A 92 -13.70 12.65 6.12
CA ALA A 92 -14.95 13.29 6.40
C ALA A 92 -15.74 13.58 5.11
N GLY A 93 -17.01 13.98 5.28
CA GLY A 93 -17.92 14.26 4.17
C GLY A 93 -18.50 12.99 3.55
N ALA A 94 -18.80 13.03 2.26
CA ALA A 94 -19.24 11.85 1.54
C ALA A 94 -18.15 10.78 1.51
N VAL A 95 -18.48 9.54 1.82
CA VAL A 95 -17.54 8.41 1.82
C VAL A 95 -18.19 7.24 1.08
N GLU A 96 -17.44 6.69 0.12
CA GLU A 96 -17.81 5.47 -0.55
C GLU A 96 -16.94 4.31 -0.04
N VAL A 97 -17.59 3.31 0.54
CA VAL A 97 -16.93 2.16 1.16
C VAL A 97 -16.76 1.02 0.15
N HIS A 98 -15.55 0.46 0.09
CA HIS A 98 -15.18 -0.67 -0.75
C HIS A 98 -14.65 -1.83 0.12
N PRO A 99 -14.51 -3.05 -0.43
CA PRO A 99 -14.02 -4.20 0.33
C PRO A 99 -12.65 -4.01 0.97
N ASP A 100 -11.73 -3.28 0.33
CA ASP A 100 -10.35 -3.11 0.79
C ASP A 100 -10.07 -1.74 1.44
N GLY A 101 -11.02 -0.79 1.34
CA GLY A 101 -10.84 0.57 1.82
C GLY A 101 -12.03 1.45 1.54
N PHE A 102 -11.80 2.73 1.41
CA PHE A 102 -12.84 3.70 1.08
C PHE A 102 -12.26 4.87 0.27
N ARG A 103 -13.15 5.65 -0.32
CA ARG A 103 -12.87 6.95 -0.93
C ARG A 103 -13.68 8.02 -0.20
N ALA A 104 -13.08 9.18 0.05
CA ALA A 104 -13.74 10.26 0.79
C ALA A 104 -13.65 11.59 0.06
N ALA A 105 -14.62 12.46 0.33
CA ALA A 105 -14.66 13.82 -0.17
C ALA A 105 -13.59 14.71 0.45
N ARG A 106 -13.29 14.50 1.73
CA ARG A 106 -12.34 15.32 2.50
C ARG A 106 -11.51 14.44 3.41
N GLY A 107 -10.31 14.91 3.75
CA GLY A 107 -9.49 14.22 4.74
C GLY A 107 -8.22 14.99 5.10
N ARG A 108 -7.62 14.57 6.22
CA ARG A 108 -6.33 15.09 6.71
C ARG A 108 -5.46 13.96 7.23
N PRO A 109 -4.14 14.13 7.28
CA PRO A 109 -3.28 13.25 8.03
C PRO A 109 -3.64 13.31 9.52
N ALA A 110 -4.12 12.20 10.11
CA ALA A 110 -4.36 12.11 11.56
C ALA A 110 -3.08 11.67 12.28
N ALA A 111 -2.34 10.74 11.66
CA ALA A 111 -1.06 10.28 12.19
C ALA A 111 -0.08 9.93 11.08
N LEU A 112 1.20 10.19 11.32
CA LEU A 112 2.33 9.73 10.50
C LEU A 112 3.09 8.64 11.24
N VAL A 113 3.54 7.61 10.52
CA VAL A 113 4.22 6.45 11.12
C VAL A 113 5.71 6.51 10.85
N LEU A 114 6.50 6.61 11.91
CA LEU A 114 7.94 6.46 11.87
C LEU A 114 8.31 4.99 12.12
N LEU A 115 8.80 4.35 11.08
CA LEU A 115 9.36 2.99 11.14
C LEU A 115 10.86 3.03 11.51
N PRO A 116 11.50 1.93 11.96
CA PRO A 116 12.87 1.90 12.47
C PRO A 116 13.95 2.44 11.52
N ARG A 117 13.69 2.41 10.21
CA ARG A 117 14.60 2.94 9.18
C ARG A 117 14.12 4.27 8.58
N GLY A 118 13.12 4.89 9.18
CA GLY A 118 12.55 6.16 8.73
C GLY A 118 13.43 7.35 9.10
N ASN A 119 13.25 8.46 8.39
CA ASN A 119 13.90 9.73 8.69
C ASN A 119 13.13 10.44 9.81
N ALA A 120 13.57 10.28 11.06
CA ALA A 120 12.90 10.83 12.22
C ALA A 120 12.81 12.37 12.19
N PRO A 121 13.89 13.14 11.91
CA PRO A 121 13.80 14.59 11.84
C PRO A 121 12.81 15.11 10.80
N LEU A 122 12.71 14.46 9.64
CA LEU A 122 11.74 14.80 8.61
C LEU A 122 10.31 14.55 9.09
N LEU A 123 10.05 13.37 9.67
CA LEU A 123 8.70 13.00 10.11
C LEU A 123 8.23 13.82 11.33
N GLU A 124 9.13 14.23 12.20
CA GLU A 124 8.83 15.15 13.30
C GLU A 124 8.37 16.51 12.76
N ARG A 125 9.11 17.09 11.79
CA ARG A 125 8.70 18.35 11.15
C ARG A 125 7.37 18.23 10.41
N LEU A 126 7.18 17.15 9.64
CA LEU A 126 5.92 16.92 8.93
C LEU A 126 4.76 16.72 9.91
N ALA A 127 4.91 15.93 10.95
CA ALA A 127 3.86 15.73 11.95
C ALA A 127 3.45 17.07 12.60
N ALA A 128 4.42 17.88 13.00
CA ALA A 128 4.15 19.21 13.53
C ALA A 128 3.48 20.14 12.49
N ALA A 129 3.94 20.13 11.23
CA ALA A 129 3.39 20.97 10.18
C ALA A 129 1.94 20.64 9.83
N TYR A 130 1.54 19.37 9.97
CA TYR A 130 0.19 18.88 9.64
C TYR A 130 -0.73 18.68 10.85
N ASP A 131 -0.29 19.06 12.06
CA ASP A 131 -1.01 18.80 13.31
C ASP A 131 -1.43 17.31 13.42
N ALA A 132 -0.50 16.43 13.03
CA ALA A 132 -0.67 14.99 13.01
C ALA A 132 0.12 14.32 14.13
N GLU A 133 -0.42 13.23 14.68
CA GLU A 133 0.32 12.43 15.66
C GLU A 133 1.53 11.74 15.01
N LEU A 134 2.68 11.71 15.70
CA LEU A 134 3.83 10.92 15.25
C LEU A 134 3.88 9.58 15.98
N LEU A 135 3.52 8.51 15.28
CA LEU A 135 3.55 7.15 15.81
C LEU A 135 4.91 6.49 15.53
N ARG A 136 5.66 6.15 16.58
CA ARG A 136 6.92 5.41 16.48
C ARG A 136 6.62 3.92 16.62
N LEU A 137 6.64 3.17 15.51
CA LEU A 137 6.20 1.78 15.48
C LEU A 137 7.25 0.87 14.84
N ASP A 138 7.36 -0.35 15.34
CA ASP A 138 8.34 -1.34 14.85
C ASP A 138 7.94 -1.99 13.52
N GLY A 139 6.71 -1.77 13.05
CA GLY A 139 6.28 -2.32 11.78
C GLY A 139 4.77 -2.47 11.61
N PRO A 140 4.33 -3.19 10.56
CA PRO A 140 2.92 -3.28 10.21
C PRO A 140 2.04 -3.96 11.27
N GLY A 141 2.61 -4.85 12.11
CA GLY A 141 1.89 -5.47 13.21
C GLY A 141 1.53 -4.47 14.30
N ALA A 142 2.48 -3.62 14.69
CA ALA A 142 2.28 -2.57 15.68
C ALA A 142 1.28 -1.51 15.18
N LEU A 143 1.31 -1.14 13.89
CA LEU A 143 0.33 -0.24 13.28
C LEU A 143 -1.09 -0.82 13.35
N LEU A 144 -1.25 -2.09 13.03
CA LEU A 144 -2.55 -2.75 13.10
C LEU A 144 -3.09 -2.82 14.53
N GLU A 145 -2.21 -3.12 15.49
CA GLU A 145 -2.56 -3.16 16.91
C GLU A 145 -2.95 -1.76 17.43
N HIS A 146 -2.21 -0.72 17.05
CA HIS A 146 -2.58 0.67 17.35
C HIS A 146 -3.99 0.99 16.84
N CYS A 147 -4.27 0.70 15.56
CA CYS A 147 -5.62 0.94 15.01
C CYS A 147 -6.71 0.18 15.78
N ARG A 148 -6.46 -1.07 16.15
CA ARG A 148 -7.41 -1.90 16.90
C ARG A 148 -7.67 -1.34 18.31
N THR A 149 -6.63 -0.94 19.02
CA THR A 149 -6.70 -0.42 20.39
C THR A 149 -7.47 0.90 20.47
N HIS A 150 -7.32 1.74 19.42
CA HIS A 150 -7.99 3.05 19.35
C HIS A 150 -9.30 3.03 18.56
N GLY A 151 -9.78 1.85 18.13
CA GLY A 151 -11.03 1.73 17.37
C GLY A 151 -11.00 2.43 16.01
N LEU A 152 -9.81 2.56 15.41
CA LEU A 152 -9.63 3.26 14.14
C LEU A 152 -10.00 2.36 12.96
N GLY A 153 -10.88 2.89 12.11
CA GLY A 153 -11.35 2.20 10.91
C GLY A 153 -12.69 1.48 11.10
N LEU A 154 -13.27 1.05 9.99
CA LEU A 154 -14.52 0.30 9.98
C LEU A 154 -14.28 -1.17 10.29
N SER A 155 -15.11 -1.75 11.15
CA SER A 155 -15.08 -3.18 11.43
C SER A 155 -15.51 -4.01 10.22
N GLU A 156 -15.05 -5.26 10.13
CA GLU A 156 -15.38 -6.12 8.97
C GLU A 156 -16.89 -6.36 8.80
N PRO A 157 -17.72 -6.53 9.86
CA PRO A 157 -19.17 -6.62 9.73
C PRO A 157 -19.78 -5.35 9.12
N VAL A 158 -19.37 -4.16 9.58
CA VAL A 158 -19.86 -2.88 9.06
C VAL A 158 -19.48 -2.70 7.59
N VAL A 159 -18.24 -3.02 7.21
CA VAL A 159 -17.83 -3.00 5.80
C VAL A 159 -18.65 -3.97 4.95
N ALA A 160 -18.93 -5.17 5.46
CA ALA A 160 -19.71 -6.16 4.73
C ALA A 160 -21.19 -5.73 4.56
N GLU A 161 -21.75 -5.04 5.54
CA GLU A 161 -23.09 -4.47 5.45
C GLU A 161 -23.15 -3.32 4.44
N LEU A 162 -22.22 -2.36 4.51
CA LEU A 162 -22.18 -1.19 3.62
C LEU A 162 -21.90 -1.56 2.16
N VAL A 163 -21.02 -2.52 1.91
CA VAL A 163 -20.63 -2.95 0.55
C VAL A 163 -21.62 -3.96 -0.04
N GLY A 164 -22.32 -4.68 0.82
CA GLY A 164 -23.12 -5.84 0.46
C GLY A 164 -22.31 -7.12 0.32
N HIS A 165 -22.89 -8.24 0.73
CA HIS A 165 -22.21 -9.53 0.80
C HIS A 165 -21.73 -10.06 -0.57
N GLU A 166 -22.47 -9.76 -1.63
CA GLU A 166 -22.09 -10.20 -2.99
C GLU A 166 -20.83 -9.50 -3.49
N ARG A 167 -20.77 -8.17 -3.40
CA ARG A 167 -19.57 -7.39 -3.79
C ARG A 167 -18.33 -7.76 -2.97
N MET A 168 -18.52 -8.10 -1.69
CA MET A 168 -17.43 -8.62 -0.84
C MET A 168 -16.87 -9.95 -1.35
N ARG A 169 -17.73 -10.84 -1.88
CA ARG A 169 -17.32 -12.12 -2.46
C ARG A 169 -16.62 -11.92 -3.80
N GLU A 170 -17.12 -11.05 -4.65
CA GLU A 170 -16.55 -10.72 -5.95
C GLU A 170 -15.16 -10.10 -5.82
N GLY A 171 -14.98 -9.12 -4.96
CA GLY A 171 -13.67 -8.51 -4.68
C GLY A 171 -12.64 -9.53 -4.15
N ARG A 172 -13.05 -10.47 -3.29
CA ARG A 172 -12.17 -11.56 -2.82
C ARG A 172 -11.82 -12.54 -3.95
N ALA A 173 -12.76 -12.85 -4.84
CA ALA A 173 -12.55 -13.75 -5.98
C ALA A 173 -11.63 -13.12 -7.03
N GLU A 174 -11.82 -11.85 -7.35
CA GLU A 174 -10.99 -11.09 -8.28
C GLU A 174 -9.55 -10.97 -7.78
N ARG A 175 -9.36 -10.64 -6.51
CA ARG A 175 -8.04 -10.61 -5.88
C ARG A 175 -7.32 -11.97 -5.94
N ARG A 176 -8.05 -13.08 -5.70
CA ARG A 176 -7.50 -14.43 -5.85
C ARG A 176 -7.11 -14.73 -7.30
N ARG A 177 -7.92 -14.29 -8.29
CA ARG A 177 -7.60 -14.44 -9.72
C ARG A 177 -6.36 -13.64 -10.10
N LEU A 178 -6.23 -12.41 -9.61
CA LEU A 178 -5.07 -11.55 -9.85
C LEU A 178 -3.79 -12.18 -9.29
N VAL A 179 -3.81 -12.63 -8.03
CA VAL A 179 -2.67 -13.31 -7.40
C VAL A 179 -2.27 -14.57 -8.18
N ARG A 180 -3.24 -15.38 -8.63
CA ARG A 180 -2.96 -16.57 -9.44
C ARG A 180 -2.35 -16.22 -10.80
N ARG A 181 -2.82 -15.15 -11.46
CA ARG A 181 -2.23 -14.69 -12.73
C ARG A 181 -0.81 -14.21 -12.56
N PHE A 182 -0.52 -13.46 -11.50
CA PHE A 182 0.85 -13.05 -11.17
C PHE A 182 1.74 -14.26 -10.86
N ALA A 183 1.28 -15.19 -10.04
CA ALA A 183 2.04 -16.41 -9.73
C ALA A 183 2.33 -17.25 -10.97
N ALA A 184 1.36 -17.40 -11.87
CA ALA A 184 1.55 -18.10 -13.15
C ALA A 184 2.54 -17.36 -14.06
N GLY A 185 2.44 -16.03 -14.17
CA GLY A 185 3.40 -15.21 -14.93
C GLY A 185 4.83 -15.34 -14.39
N TRP A 186 5.02 -15.32 -13.07
CA TRP A 186 6.31 -15.55 -12.45
C TRP A 186 6.85 -16.96 -12.70
N ALA A 187 6.02 -18.00 -12.65
CA ALA A 187 6.43 -19.37 -12.96
C ALA A 187 6.94 -19.48 -14.40
N VAL A 188 6.21 -18.91 -15.37
CA VAL A 188 6.64 -18.89 -16.78
C VAL A 188 7.96 -18.12 -16.93
N PHE A 189 8.10 -16.95 -16.29
CA PHE A 189 9.34 -16.18 -16.34
C PHE A 189 10.53 -16.97 -15.80
N LEU A 190 10.38 -17.65 -14.65
CA LEU A 190 11.45 -18.48 -14.08
C LEU A 190 11.84 -19.64 -14.98
N VAL A 191 10.89 -20.29 -15.65
CA VAL A 191 11.15 -21.36 -16.62
C VAL A 191 11.94 -20.82 -17.82
N LEU A 192 11.55 -19.66 -18.34
CA LEU A 192 12.26 -19.03 -19.46
C LEU A 192 13.69 -18.62 -19.09
N VAL A 193 13.88 -18.04 -17.88
CA VAL A 193 15.22 -17.68 -17.39
C VAL A 193 16.08 -18.92 -17.18
N ALA A 194 15.53 -19.98 -16.57
CA ALA A 194 16.25 -21.24 -16.38
C ALA A 194 16.64 -21.88 -17.73
N GLY A 195 15.72 -21.88 -18.69
CA GLY A 195 15.98 -22.35 -20.05
C GLY A 195 17.06 -21.54 -20.77
N TYR A 196 17.03 -20.22 -20.64
CA TYR A 196 18.06 -19.33 -21.19
C TYR A 196 19.44 -19.59 -20.57
N VAL A 197 19.52 -19.76 -19.25
CA VAL A 197 20.81 -20.06 -18.56
C VAL A 197 21.38 -21.38 -19.01
N VAL A 198 20.56 -22.41 -19.21
CA VAL A 198 21.00 -23.73 -19.72
C VAL A 198 21.51 -23.62 -21.15
N VAL A 199 20.86 -22.88 -22.04
CA VAL A 199 21.24 -22.71 -23.44
C VAL A 199 22.44 -21.79 -23.59
N ALA A 200 22.53 -20.72 -22.78
CA ALA A 200 23.64 -19.74 -22.84
C ALA A 200 24.92 -20.25 -22.18
N ASN A 201 24.90 -21.35 -21.41
CA ASN A 201 26.05 -21.92 -20.72
C ASN A 201 26.29 -23.40 -21.09
N PRO A 202 26.62 -23.73 -22.35
CA PRO A 202 26.81 -25.12 -22.82
C PRO A 202 28.01 -25.84 -22.17
N HIS A 203 28.88 -25.12 -21.43
CA HIS A 203 30.12 -25.71 -20.86
C HIS A 203 29.92 -26.52 -19.57
N THR A 204 28.71 -26.60 -19.00
CA THR A 204 28.50 -27.38 -17.77
C THR A 204 28.17 -28.87 -18.00
N GLN A 205 28.09 -29.33 -19.26
CA GLN A 205 27.78 -30.75 -19.59
C GLN A 205 28.98 -31.64 -19.94
N HIS A 206 30.19 -31.13 -19.95
CA HIS A 206 31.37 -32.00 -20.14
C HIS A 206 31.95 -32.42 -18.78
N GLY A 207 31.36 -33.45 -18.21
CA GLY A 207 31.99 -34.26 -17.18
C GLY A 207 33.34 -34.78 -17.68
N LYS A 208 34.44 -34.36 -17.07
CA LYS A 208 35.77 -34.91 -17.34
C LYS A 208 35.75 -36.40 -17.01
N VAL A 209 35.74 -37.24 -18.04
CA VAL A 209 36.13 -38.63 -17.90
C VAL A 209 37.62 -38.66 -17.68
N LEU A 210 38.08 -38.87 -16.46
CA LEU A 210 39.45 -39.12 -16.11
C LEU A 210 39.77 -40.55 -16.55
N HIS A 211 40.43 -40.70 -17.73
CA HIS A 211 41.10 -41.94 -18.08
C HIS A 211 42.36 -42.08 -17.21
N GLY A 212 42.31 -42.98 -16.25
CA GLY A 212 43.46 -43.43 -15.48
C GLY A 212 44.47 -44.12 -16.41
N ARG A 213 45.60 -43.47 -16.64
CA ARG A 213 46.78 -44.10 -17.24
C ARG A 213 47.52 -44.86 -16.14
N THR A 214 47.46 -46.18 -16.18
CA THR A 214 48.35 -47.07 -15.43
C THR A 214 49.74 -46.94 -16.00
N GLY A 215 50.63 -46.26 -15.27
CA GLY A 215 52.07 -46.22 -15.57
C GLY A 215 52.77 -47.38 -14.88
N GLU A 216 53.31 -48.26 -15.67
CA GLU A 216 54.26 -49.29 -15.25
C GLU A 216 55.55 -48.65 -14.74
N VAL A 217 55.94 -48.94 -13.50
CA VAL A 217 57.24 -48.60 -12.93
C VAL A 217 58.12 -49.82 -13.09
N ARG A 218 59.12 -49.75 -13.99
CA ARG A 218 60.28 -50.66 -13.97
C ARG A 218 61.41 -50.00 -13.16
N VAL A 219 61.91 -50.78 -12.21
CA VAL A 219 63.11 -50.45 -11.42
C VAL A 219 64.24 -51.40 -11.91
N PRO A 220 65.44 -50.90 -12.09
CA PRO A 220 66.61 -51.74 -12.23
C PRO A 220 67.19 -52.23 -10.94
#